data_7f425b954f59a47a66be257d6bc170d9
#
_entry.id   7f425b954f59a47a66be257d6bc170d9
#
_cell.length_a   1.000
_cell.length_b   1.000
_cell.length_c   1.000
_cell.angle_alpha   90.00
_cell.angle_beta   90.00
_cell.angle_gamma   90.00
#
_symmetry.space_group_name_H-M   'P 1'
#
loop_
_entity.id
_entity.type
_entity.pdbx_description
1 polymer ?
#
loop_
_entity_poly.entity_id
_entity_poly.type
_entity_poly.pdbx_seq_one_letter_code
_entity_poly.pdbx_strand_id
1 'polypeptide(L)'
;MNTPSFSLEVTSRRRFLRDSGAMVAGGFLASKFALAESVTKAGVVSAMPPLNRFPRMMQDWLAKQVGDIETQANLRRAALKTKADAEAYVKSARERIRECFGRSPEKTPLNARVMGVVEREGYHIEKVIFESRPGFLVTSNLYVPKGRSGALPAVQVCCGHSENSKCAEAENAVAQELAHQGYVALVFDPPGQGERYQYPSAEDALKSRYGYATYEHAQAGNQQVLVGESSSAWFAWDGVRALDYLLSRPEVDAKHVGVTGSSGGGMQTTYLCGLEPRLTMAAPSCWVTTIRRNAENELTQDTEQCLPRVLAFGLDHSDFLAAFAPKPVVIHAQEKDFFDVRGSQEAYERLKELYTLLGKPDNIQLQIGPGYHSYPRENREATYRLFNAAVGIASQPDEKAITIEKDETLWCTERGNVAFEKSRTMFSFTRERSEQLAKTRPVLKGEALREAARILLKLPIHVGVPDFTILRNAGRNRYASKGYCTYAVTTEPEIVAVVTRLFDDKLMSRPPRGAKRAVLYVSHHSADVELREEPLIAELLQVETDAAFYACDVRGIGESRPSNLGVA
;
A
#
# COMPACT_ATOMS: atom_id res chain seq x y z
N MET A 1 -21.44 29.34 23.27
CA MET A 1 -20.17 28.72 23.72
C MET A 1 -19.50 28.22 22.44
N ASN A 2 -18.49 28.97 21.97
CA ASN A 2 -17.83 28.71 20.70
C ASN A 2 -16.71 27.70 20.92
N THR A 3 -16.80 26.57 20.25
CA THR A 3 -15.68 25.61 20.09
C THR A 3 -14.70 26.14 19.04
N PRO A 4 -13.39 26.16 19.29
CA PRO A 4 -12.43 26.58 18.30
C PRO A 4 -12.22 25.47 17.26
N SER A 5 -12.44 25.81 16.00
CA SER A 5 -12.07 24.96 14.85
C SER A 5 -10.56 25.00 14.65
N PHE A 6 -9.90 23.86 14.78
CA PHE A 6 -8.52 23.67 14.37
C PHE A 6 -8.48 23.40 12.86
N SER A 7 -7.98 24.35 12.08
CA SER A 7 -7.60 24.10 10.69
C SER A 7 -6.12 23.70 10.65
N LEU A 8 -5.86 22.42 10.36
CA LEU A 8 -4.55 21.95 9.95
C LEU A 8 -4.38 22.29 8.46
N GLU A 9 -3.52 23.25 8.13
CA GLU A 9 -3.04 23.40 6.75
C GLU A 9 -2.12 22.22 6.41
N VAL A 10 -2.69 21.24 5.74
CA VAL A 10 -1.92 20.14 5.14
C VAL A 10 -1.42 20.62 3.78
N THR A 11 -0.10 20.84 3.67
CA THR A 11 0.55 21.16 2.40
C THR A 11 0.43 19.94 1.49
N SER A 12 -0.31 20.04 0.38
CA SER A 12 -0.57 18.92 -0.52
C SER A 12 0.70 18.46 -1.25
N ARG A 13 0.81 17.16 -1.55
CA ARG A 13 1.85 16.58 -2.43
C ARG A 13 1.97 17.30 -3.78
N ARG A 14 0.90 17.93 -4.23
CA ARG A 14 0.85 18.76 -5.43
C ARG A 14 1.78 19.96 -5.34
N ARG A 15 1.91 20.58 -4.17
CA ARG A 15 2.86 21.68 -3.93
C ARG A 15 4.29 21.12 -3.98
N PHE A 16 4.53 19.95 -3.40
CA PHE A 16 5.82 19.27 -3.44
C PHE A 16 6.24 18.88 -4.87
N LEU A 17 5.36 18.27 -5.67
CA LEU A 17 5.65 17.87 -7.06
C LEU A 17 5.76 19.09 -7.99
N ARG A 18 4.99 20.14 -7.75
CA ARG A 18 5.07 21.40 -8.50
C ARG A 18 6.35 22.16 -8.17
N ASP A 19 6.76 22.17 -6.90
CA ASP A 19 7.98 22.82 -6.44
C ASP A 19 9.23 21.99 -6.83
N SER A 20 9.12 20.68 -6.97
CA SER A 20 10.19 19.79 -7.48
C SER A 20 10.42 19.91 -8.99
N GLY A 21 9.38 20.23 -9.77
CA GLY A 21 9.50 20.49 -11.22
C GLY A 21 10.14 21.83 -11.56
N ALA A 22 10.21 22.77 -10.61
CA ALA A 22 10.79 24.09 -10.79
C ALA A 22 12.24 24.21 -10.29
N MET A 23 12.83 23.17 -9.70
CA MET A 23 14.19 23.18 -9.16
C MET A 23 15.19 22.39 -10.02
N VAL A 24 15.26 22.71 -11.29
CA VAL A 24 16.43 22.39 -12.14
C VAL A 24 17.30 23.64 -12.32
N ALA A 25 17.53 24.40 -11.29
CA ALA A 25 18.67 25.34 -11.20
C ALA A 25 18.81 25.90 -9.78
N GLY A 26 19.81 25.45 -9.07
CA GLY A 26 20.41 26.23 -7.98
C GLY A 26 20.10 25.80 -6.55
N GLY A 27 21.09 25.21 -5.91
CA GLY A 27 21.42 25.51 -4.53
C GLY A 27 20.66 24.79 -3.43
N PHE A 28 21.35 23.88 -2.77
CA PHE A 28 21.00 23.37 -1.43
C PHE A 28 20.70 24.54 -0.48
N LEU A 29 19.45 24.65 -0.03
CA LEU A 29 19.07 25.43 1.13
C LEU A 29 18.25 24.52 2.06
N ALA A 30 18.83 24.25 3.23
CA ALA A 30 18.19 23.55 4.33
C ALA A 30 16.88 24.28 4.71
N SER A 31 15.72 23.68 4.42
CA SER A 31 14.44 24.19 4.89
C SER A 31 14.26 23.83 6.36
N LYS A 32 14.36 24.85 7.21
CA LYS A 32 13.89 24.79 8.59
C LYS A 32 12.37 24.63 8.58
N PHE A 33 11.86 23.49 9.01
CA PHE A 33 10.44 23.37 9.34
C PHE A 33 10.18 24.19 10.62
N ALA A 34 9.53 25.33 10.46
CA ALA A 34 8.96 26.08 11.56
C ALA A 34 7.62 25.40 11.94
N LEU A 35 7.57 24.79 13.12
CA LEU A 35 6.32 24.52 13.81
C LEU A 35 5.56 25.84 13.97
N ALA A 36 4.33 25.92 13.49
CA ALA A 36 3.48 27.07 13.71
C ALA A 36 3.22 27.23 15.21
N GLU A 37 3.85 28.22 15.81
CA GLU A 37 3.58 28.65 17.18
C GLU A 37 2.22 29.37 17.23
N SER A 38 1.25 28.79 17.94
CA SER A 38 0.12 29.55 18.44
C SER A 38 0.59 30.40 19.63
N VAL A 39 0.79 31.67 19.40
CA VAL A 39 1.14 32.63 20.47
C VAL A 39 -0.08 32.89 21.35
N THR A 40 -0.17 32.21 22.48
CA THR A 40 -0.88 32.70 23.64
C THR A 40 0.14 33.32 24.60
N LYS A 41 0.01 34.60 24.88
CA LYS A 41 0.81 35.31 25.90
C LYS A 41 0.49 34.78 27.30
N ALA A 42 1.16 33.71 27.68
CA ALA A 42 1.39 33.30 29.07
C ALA A 42 2.73 32.58 29.04
N GLY A 43 3.61 32.90 29.98
CA GLY A 43 5.04 32.61 30.00
C GLY A 43 5.46 31.30 29.35
N VAL A 44 6.36 31.38 28.41
CA VAL A 44 6.91 30.23 27.67
C VAL A 44 7.70 29.37 28.65
N VAL A 45 7.07 28.35 29.20
CA VAL A 45 7.78 27.15 29.64
C VAL A 45 8.10 26.41 28.35
N SER A 46 9.37 26.41 27.93
CA SER A 46 9.85 25.59 26.83
C SER A 46 9.41 24.16 27.10
N ALA A 47 8.41 23.66 26.36
CA ALA A 47 7.92 22.29 26.50
C ALA A 47 9.11 21.36 26.21
N MET A 48 9.50 20.56 27.20
CA MET A 48 10.58 19.60 27.02
C MET A 48 10.19 18.63 25.88
N PRO A 49 11.09 18.38 24.93
CA PRO A 49 10.77 17.46 23.84
C PRO A 49 10.44 16.06 24.41
N PRO A 50 9.51 15.32 23.78
CA PRO A 50 9.23 13.95 24.14
C PRO A 50 10.49 13.08 24.08
N LEU A 51 10.63 12.13 25.03
CA LEU A 51 11.67 11.13 24.96
C LEU A 51 11.35 10.15 23.85
N ASN A 52 12.39 9.77 23.08
CA ASN A 52 12.30 8.76 22.03
C ASN A 52 13.69 8.06 21.90
N ARG A 53 13.95 7.11 22.81
CA ARG A 53 15.25 6.42 22.88
C ARG A 53 15.37 5.23 21.91
N PHE A 54 14.25 4.72 21.42
CA PHE A 54 14.19 3.53 20.56
C PHE A 54 13.44 3.78 19.24
N PRO A 55 13.73 4.88 18.52
CA PRO A 55 12.94 5.29 17.34
C PRO A 55 13.00 4.31 16.17
N ARG A 56 14.03 3.44 16.15
CA ARG A 56 14.23 2.45 15.10
C ARG A 56 13.80 1.03 15.49
N MET A 57 13.45 0.80 16.75
CA MET A 57 13.20 -0.55 17.26
C MET A 57 12.22 -1.35 16.40
N MET A 58 11.07 -0.76 16.05
CA MET A 58 10.06 -1.44 15.24
C MET A 58 10.51 -1.62 13.79
N GLN A 59 11.21 -0.63 13.25
CA GLN A 59 11.70 -0.67 11.87
C GLN A 59 12.81 -1.73 11.70
N ASP A 60 13.80 -1.73 12.60
CA ASP A 60 14.93 -2.67 12.56
C ASP A 60 14.44 -4.11 12.79
N TRP A 61 13.47 -4.30 13.72
CA TRP A 61 12.83 -5.59 13.94
C TRP A 61 12.08 -6.07 12.69
N LEU A 62 11.28 -5.19 12.04
CA LEU A 62 10.54 -5.52 10.83
C LEU A 62 11.49 -5.90 9.69
N ALA A 63 12.50 -5.08 9.43
CA ALA A 63 13.50 -5.32 8.38
C ALA A 63 14.20 -6.67 8.57
N LYS A 64 14.57 -7.00 9.83
CA LYS A 64 15.16 -8.29 10.17
C LYS A 64 14.19 -9.46 9.91
N GLN A 65 12.93 -9.37 10.37
CA GLN A 65 11.93 -10.42 10.12
C GLN A 65 11.75 -10.67 8.62
N VAL A 66 11.65 -9.61 7.83
CA VAL A 66 11.54 -9.70 6.36
C VAL A 66 12.79 -10.33 5.75
N GLY A 67 14.00 -9.94 6.21
CA GLY A 67 15.26 -10.52 5.77
C GLY A 67 15.39 -12.02 6.07
N ASP A 68 14.96 -12.45 7.25
CA ASP A 68 14.95 -13.86 7.66
C ASP A 68 13.99 -14.68 6.78
N ILE A 69 12.79 -14.15 6.48
CA ILE A 69 11.79 -14.78 5.58
C ILE A 69 12.35 -14.88 4.17
N GLU A 70 12.95 -13.81 3.64
CA GLU A 70 13.56 -13.80 2.32
C GLU A 70 14.68 -14.82 2.20
N THR A 71 15.55 -14.92 3.24
CA THR A 71 16.64 -15.89 3.30
C THR A 71 16.09 -17.31 3.15
N GLN A 72 15.05 -17.67 3.89
CA GLN A 72 14.40 -18.98 3.78
C GLN A 72 13.73 -19.19 2.41
N ALA A 73 13.14 -18.16 1.82
CA ALA A 73 12.56 -18.21 0.49
C ALA A 73 13.64 -18.42 -0.58
N ASN A 74 14.79 -17.74 -0.46
CA ASN A 74 15.93 -17.92 -1.38
C ASN A 74 16.53 -19.32 -1.31
N LEU A 75 16.64 -19.93 -0.13
CA LEU A 75 17.06 -21.32 0.00
C LEU A 75 16.12 -22.28 -0.76
N ARG A 76 14.79 -22.05 -0.70
CA ARG A 76 13.82 -22.85 -1.46
C ARG A 76 13.97 -22.65 -2.97
N ARG A 77 14.21 -21.42 -3.45
CA ARG A 77 14.46 -21.14 -4.86
C ARG A 77 15.76 -21.78 -5.36
N ALA A 78 16.82 -21.69 -4.59
CA ALA A 78 18.12 -22.29 -4.91
C ALA A 78 18.11 -23.83 -4.98
N ALA A 79 17.12 -24.46 -4.36
CA ALA A 79 16.90 -25.90 -4.43
C ALA A 79 16.28 -26.37 -5.78
N LEU A 80 15.71 -25.48 -6.61
CA LEU A 80 15.16 -25.81 -7.91
C LEU A 80 16.30 -26.19 -8.88
N LYS A 81 16.22 -27.37 -9.48
CA LYS A 81 17.29 -27.88 -10.40
C LYS A 81 16.76 -28.35 -11.73
N THR A 82 15.50 -28.69 -11.80
CA THR A 82 14.87 -29.27 -12.98
C THR A 82 13.64 -28.47 -13.43
N LYS A 83 13.21 -28.73 -14.67
CA LYS A 83 11.96 -28.16 -15.18
C LYS A 83 10.76 -28.58 -14.33
N ALA A 84 10.74 -29.79 -13.84
CA ALA A 84 9.67 -30.30 -12.97
C ALA A 84 9.62 -29.54 -11.64
N ASP A 85 10.78 -29.22 -11.03
CA ASP A 85 10.86 -28.39 -9.83
C ASP A 85 10.30 -26.99 -10.09
N ALA A 86 10.68 -26.40 -11.23
CA ALA A 86 10.20 -25.08 -11.64
C ALA A 86 8.68 -25.05 -11.87
N GLU A 87 8.12 -26.06 -12.54
CA GLU A 87 6.67 -26.20 -12.74
C GLU A 87 5.93 -26.37 -11.40
N ALA A 88 6.46 -27.16 -10.49
CA ALA A 88 5.92 -27.33 -9.14
C ALA A 88 5.98 -26.03 -8.35
N TYR A 89 7.06 -25.26 -8.46
CA TYR A 89 7.19 -23.94 -7.84
C TYR A 89 6.14 -22.96 -8.35
N VAL A 90 5.97 -22.83 -9.67
CA VAL A 90 4.94 -22.01 -10.31
C VAL A 90 3.54 -22.35 -9.78
N LYS A 91 3.21 -23.64 -9.71
CA LYS A 91 1.93 -24.10 -9.18
C LYS A 91 1.75 -23.71 -7.72
N SER A 92 2.76 -23.97 -6.89
CA SER A 92 2.75 -23.59 -5.46
C SER A 92 2.64 -22.08 -5.24
N ALA A 93 3.33 -21.26 -6.07
CA ALA A 93 3.20 -19.80 -6.01
C ALA A 93 1.75 -19.35 -6.27
N ARG A 94 1.12 -19.88 -7.32
CA ARG A 94 -0.30 -19.60 -7.64
C ARG A 94 -1.25 -19.95 -6.50
N GLU A 95 -1.06 -21.09 -5.87
CA GLU A 95 -1.89 -21.56 -4.76
C GLU A 95 -1.76 -20.63 -3.55
N ARG A 96 -0.52 -20.31 -3.14
CA ARG A 96 -0.24 -19.41 -2.02
C ARG A 96 -0.75 -17.97 -2.26
N ILE A 97 -0.57 -17.45 -3.49
CA ILE A 97 -1.09 -16.13 -3.86
C ILE A 97 -2.63 -16.11 -3.76
N ARG A 98 -3.32 -17.11 -4.30
CA ARG A 98 -4.78 -17.20 -4.19
C ARG A 98 -5.24 -17.26 -2.73
N GLU A 99 -4.48 -17.94 -1.88
CA GLU A 99 -4.78 -18.00 -0.44
C GLU A 99 -4.58 -16.64 0.25
N CYS A 100 -3.61 -15.83 -0.19
CA CYS A 100 -3.44 -14.45 0.29
C CYS A 100 -4.63 -13.57 -0.05
N PHE A 101 -5.14 -13.66 -1.28
CA PHE A 101 -6.33 -12.90 -1.70
C PHE A 101 -7.63 -13.40 -1.08
N GLY A 102 -7.64 -14.64 -0.61
CA GLY A 102 -8.82 -15.28 -0.06
C GLY A 102 -9.86 -15.64 -1.12
N ARG A 103 -11.12 -15.79 -0.69
CA ARG A 103 -12.21 -16.17 -1.59
C ARG A 103 -12.58 -15.01 -2.50
N SER A 104 -12.51 -15.24 -3.82
CA SER A 104 -13.01 -14.29 -4.80
C SER A 104 -14.50 -14.05 -4.64
N PRO A 105 -14.98 -12.80 -4.83
CA PRO A 105 -16.42 -12.54 -4.90
C PRO A 105 -17.09 -13.34 -6.02
N GLU A 106 -18.40 -13.44 -5.95
CA GLU A 106 -19.20 -14.02 -7.03
C GLU A 106 -19.17 -13.12 -8.27
N LYS A 107 -19.03 -13.72 -9.45
CA LYS A 107 -19.13 -13.00 -10.71
C LYS A 107 -20.59 -12.70 -11.02
N THR A 108 -20.98 -11.46 -10.80
CA THR A 108 -22.31 -10.94 -11.18
C THR A 108 -22.27 -10.32 -12.58
N PRO A 109 -23.41 -10.07 -13.23
CA PRO A 109 -23.45 -9.33 -14.49
C PRO A 109 -22.69 -8.02 -14.41
N LEU A 110 -21.94 -7.70 -15.47
CA LEU A 110 -21.17 -6.45 -15.54
C LEU A 110 -22.04 -5.20 -15.69
N ASN A 111 -23.27 -5.35 -16.19
CA ASN A 111 -24.18 -4.25 -16.47
C ASN A 111 -23.48 -3.09 -17.22
N ALA A 112 -22.60 -3.46 -18.16
CA ALA A 112 -21.74 -2.50 -18.87
C ALA A 112 -22.57 -1.57 -19.77
N ARG A 113 -22.25 -0.27 -19.74
CA ARG A 113 -22.92 0.78 -20.49
C ARG A 113 -21.88 1.67 -21.16
N VAL A 114 -22.05 1.93 -22.46
CA VAL A 114 -21.27 2.95 -23.18
C VAL A 114 -21.95 4.31 -22.96
N MET A 115 -21.25 5.21 -22.32
CA MET A 115 -21.76 6.54 -21.94
C MET A 115 -21.52 7.59 -23.02
N GLY A 116 -20.68 7.31 -23.97
CA GLY A 116 -20.33 8.18 -25.09
C GLY A 116 -19.12 7.68 -25.84
N VAL A 117 -18.90 8.24 -27.04
CA VAL A 117 -17.77 7.89 -27.91
C VAL A 117 -17.03 9.16 -28.29
N VAL A 118 -15.71 9.09 -28.26
CA VAL A 118 -14.82 10.16 -28.73
C VAL A 118 -14.10 9.67 -29.98
N GLU A 119 -14.36 10.32 -31.11
CA GLU A 119 -13.76 9.97 -32.39
C GLU A 119 -12.37 10.58 -32.55
N ARG A 120 -11.40 9.77 -32.98
CA ARG A 120 -10.02 10.19 -33.28
C ARG A 120 -9.56 9.60 -34.62
N GLU A 121 -8.48 10.14 -35.16
CA GLU A 121 -7.85 9.57 -36.33
C GLU A 121 -7.20 8.22 -35.96
N GLY A 122 -7.60 7.16 -36.65
CA GLY A 122 -7.06 5.80 -36.45
C GLY A 122 -7.71 4.99 -35.32
N TYR A 123 -8.46 5.58 -34.40
CA TYR A 123 -9.17 4.87 -33.33
C TYR A 123 -10.40 5.67 -32.85
N HIS A 124 -11.21 5.06 -32.00
CA HIS A 124 -12.22 5.78 -31.19
C HIS A 124 -12.08 5.34 -29.73
N ILE A 125 -12.63 6.17 -28.83
CA ILE A 125 -12.62 5.91 -27.38
C ILE A 125 -14.07 5.75 -26.93
N GLU A 126 -14.43 4.59 -26.43
CA GLU A 126 -15.72 4.37 -25.76
C GLU A 126 -15.56 4.66 -24.26
N LYS A 127 -16.38 5.56 -23.72
CA LYS A 127 -16.49 5.84 -22.29
C LYS A 127 -17.42 4.82 -21.67
N VAL A 128 -16.92 3.94 -20.80
CA VAL A 128 -17.66 2.77 -20.34
C VAL A 128 -17.78 2.77 -18.83
N ILE A 129 -18.96 2.49 -18.32
CA ILE A 129 -19.20 2.17 -16.91
C ILE A 129 -19.64 0.71 -16.81
N PHE A 130 -19.02 -0.06 -15.92
CA PHE A 130 -19.45 -1.41 -15.59
C PHE A 130 -19.47 -1.65 -14.08
N GLU A 131 -20.09 -2.74 -13.63
CA GLU A 131 -20.10 -3.14 -12.22
C GLU A 131 -19.07 -4.24 -11.95
N SER A 132 -18.14 -3.99 -11.03
CA SER A 132 -17.25 -5.04 -10.53
C SER A 132 -17.88 -5.88 -9.41
N ARG A 133 -18.78 -5.27 -8.66
CA ARG A 133 -19.69 -5.86 -7.66
C ARG A 133 -21.05 -5.20 -7.81
N PRO A 134 -22.15 -5.81 -7.29
CA PRO A 134 -23.48 -5.21 -7.43
C PRO A 134 -23.53 -3.75 -6.93
N GLY A 135 -23.79 -2.83 -7.85
CA GLY A 135 -23.86 -1.40 -7.59
C GLY A 135 -22.53 -0.71 -7.33
N PHE A 136 -21.39 -1.38 -7.47
CA PHE A 136 -20.05 -0.77 -7.36
C PHE A 136 -19.50 -0.50 -8.77
N LEU A 137 -19.61 0.75 -9.19
CA LEU A 137 -19.32 1.17 -10.54
C LEU A 137 -17.83 1.37 -10.78
N VAL A 138 -17.38 0.95 -11.96
CA VAL A 138 -16.03 1.17 -12.49
C VAL A 138 -16.14 1.99 -13.77
N THR A 139 -15.46 3.12 -13.81
CA THR A 139 -15.33 3.98 -14.98
C THR A 139 -14.10 3.60 -15.78
N SER A 140 -14.24 3.51 -17.10
CA SER A 140 -13.18 3.09 -17.98
C SER A 140 -13.27 3.71 -19.38
N ASN A 141 -12.14 3.77 -20.08
CA ASN A 141 -12.04 4.19 -21.47
C ASN A 141 -11.48 3.03 -22.29
N LEU A 142 -12.25 2.60 -23.29
CA LEU A 142 -11.87 1.56 -24.24
C LEU A 142 -11.44 2.22 -25.55
N TYR A 143 -10.18 2.08 -25.89
CA TYR A 143 -9.59 2.56 -27.13
C TYR A 143 -9.66 1.45 -28.18
N VAL A 144 -10.37 1.68 -29.26
CA VAL A 144 -10.63 0.68 -30.30
C VAL A 144 -10.05 1.15 -31.65
N PRO A 145 -9.09 0.41 -32.24
CA PRO A 145 -8.51 0.75 -33.53
C PRO A 145 -9.55 0.77 -34.66
N LYS A 146 -9.41 1.71 -35.59
CA LYS A 146 -10.20 1.77 -36.84
C LYS A 146 -9.49 1.11 -38.00
N GLY A 147 -10.28 0.72 -39.00
CA GLY A 147 -9.72 0.17 -40.25
C GLY A 147 -9.02 -1.18 -40.11
N ARG A 148 -9.24 -1.89 -39.02
CA ARG A 148 -8.75 -3.24 -38.77
C ARG A 148 -9.89 -4.25 -38.94
N SER A 149 -9.56 -5.44 -39.38
CA SER A 149 -10.51 -6.55 -39.53
C SER A 149 -10.08 -7.74 -38.68
N GLY A 150 -11.05 -8.52 -38.20
CA GLY A 150 -10.83 -9.67 -37.34
C GLY A 150 -10.65 -9.31 -35.88
N ALA A 151 -10.40 -10.31 -35.05
CA ALA A 151 -10.12 -10.12 -33.63
C ALA A 151 -8.70 -9.56 -33.41
N LEU A 152 -8.57 -8.56 -32.57
CA LEU A 152 -7.36 -7.80 -32.30
C LEU A 152 -6.76 -8.20 -30.94
N PRO A 153 -5.44 -8.17 -30.78
CA PRO A 153 -4.83 -8.29 -29.46
C PRO A 153 -5.34 -7.15 -28.57
N ALA A 154 -5.37 -7.41 -27.27
CA ALA A 154 -5.87 -6.42 -26.32
C ALA A 154 -4.92 -6.22 -25.15
N VAL A 155 -5.01 -5.03 -24.51
CA VAL A 155 -4.21 -4.70 -23.33
C VAL A 155 -5.10 -4.03 -22.30
N GLN A 156 -5.03 -4.53 -21.08
CA GLN A 156 -5.56 -3.86 -19.90
C GLN A 156 -4.48 -2.95 -19.31
N VAL A 157 -4.78 -1.66 -19.17
CA VAL A 157 -3.88 -0.67 -18.58
C VAL A 157 -4.39 -0.31 -17.19
N CYS A 158 -3.58 -0.63 -16.18
CA CYS A 158 -3.85 -0.35 -14.78
C CYS A 158 -3.25 1.01 -14.40
N CYS A 159 -4.02 1.87 -13.73
CA CYS A 159 -3.60 3.22 -13.42
C CYS A 159 -2.70 3.30 -12.20
N GLY A 160 -1.68 4.15 -12.27
CA GLY A 160 -0.88 4.59 -11.14
C GLY A 160 -1.66 5.55 -10.21
N HIS A 161 -1.02 5.95 -9.10
CA HIS A 161 -1.65 6.88 -8.17
C HIS A 161 -1.63 8.31 -8.72
N SER A 162 -2.78 8.78 -9.19
CA SER A 162 -2.98 10.16 -9.65
C SER A 162 -4.41 10.63 -9.35
N GLU A 163 -4.62 11.95 -9.33
CA GLU A 163 -5.97 12.50 -9.09
C GLU A 163 -6.93 12.16 -10.22
N ASN A 164 -6.45 12.22 -11.47
CA ASN A 164 -7.26 12.04 -12.68
C ASN A 164 -7.18 10.62 -13.29
N SER A 165 -6.38 9.73 -12.71
CA SER A 165 -6.35 8.29 -12.98
C SER A 165 -6.30 7.93 -14.47
N LYS A 166 -7.36 7.32 -15.05
CA LYS A 166 -7.42 6.95 -16.48
C LYS A 166 -7.23 8.12 -17.45
N CYS A 167 -7.38 9.34 -16.96
CA CYS A 167 -7.15 10.57 -17.72
C CYS A 167 -5.71 11.09 -17.59
N ALA A 168 -4.85 10.46 -16.78
CA ALA A 168 -3.47 10.90 -16.60
C ALA A 168 -2.66 10.74 -17.89
N GLU A 169 -1.63 11.58 -18.04
CA GLU A 169 -0.85 11.66 -19.27
C GLU A 169 -0.25 10.31 -19.69
N ALA A 170 0.35 9.59 -18.74
CA ALA A 170 1.02 8.32 -19.04
C ALA A 170 0.04 7.23 -19.48
N GLU A 171 -1.10 7.11 -18.80
CA GLU A 171 -2.17 6.17 -19.12
C GLU A 171 -2.81 6.48 -20.47
N ASN A 172 -3.01 7.78 -20.74
CA ASN A 172 -3.52 8.27 -22.02
C ASN A 172 -2.55 7.92 -23.16
N ALA A 173 -1.25 8.20 -22.97
CA ALA A 173 -0.21 7.92 -23.95
C ALA A 173 -0.11 6.43 -24.29
N VAL A 174 -0.07 5.57 -23.28
CA VAL A 174 -0.02 4.11 -23.46
C VAL A 174 -1.23 3.61 -24.25
N ALA A 175 -2.43 4.04 -23.89
CA ALA A 175 -3.65 3.55 -24.51
C ALA A 175 -3.80 4.00 -25.97
N GLN A 176 -3.47 5.27 -26.25
CA GLN A 176 -3.49 5.82 -27.62
C GLN A 176 -2.47 5.11 -28.51
N GLU A 177 -1.21 4.94 -28.05
CA GLU A 177 -0.20 4.28 -28.84
C GLU A 177 -0.53 2.80 -29.08
N LEU A 178 -1.02 2.08 -28.09
CA LEU A 178 -1.50 0.71 -28.25
C LEU A 178 -2.60 0.63 -29.32
N ALA A 179 -3.56 1.58 -29.31
CA ALA A 179 -4.60 1.63 -30.33
C ALA A 179 -4.02 1.91 -31.73
N HIS A 180 -3.05 2.81 -31.87
CA HIS A 180 -2.35 3.05 -33.14
C HIS A 180 -1.62 1.80 -33.65
N GLN A 181 -1.06 1.01 -32.74
CA GLN A 181 -0.38 -0.25 -33.09
C GLN A 181 -1.35 -1.41 -33.36
N GLY A 182 -2.66 -1.20 -33.13
CA GLY A 182 -3.69 -2.17 -33.46
C GLY A 182 -4.17 -3.04 -32.29
N TYR A 183 -3.92 -2.61 -31.05
CA TYR A 183 -4.48 -3.24 -29.86
C TYR A 183 -5.76 -2.57 -29.41
N VAL A 184 -6.70 -3.35 -28.93
CA VAL A 184 -7.81 -2.81 -28.11
C VAL A 184 -7.26 -2.54 -26.70
N ALA A 185 -7.28 -1.29 -26.24
CA ALA A 185 -6.74 -0.93 -24.93
C ALA A 185 -7.84 -0.48 -23.98
N LEU A 186 -7.92 -1.06 -22.78
CA LEU A 186 -8.85 -0.70 -21.72
C LEU A 186 -8.11 -0.07 -20.55
N VAL A 187 -8.40 1.20 -20.28
CA VAL A 187 -7.90 1.92 -19.09
C VAL A 187 -9.07 2.12 -18.14
N PHE A 188 -8.90 1.88 -16.83
CA PHE A 188 -9.98 2.02 -15.85
C PHE A 188 -9.51 2.67 -14.55
N ASP A 189 -10.42 3.42 -13.91
CA ASP A 189 -10.13 4.05 -12.62
C ASP A 189 -10.14 3.02 -11.49
N PRO A 190 -9.11 2.91 -10.66
CA PRO A 190 -9.17 2.17 -9.40
C PRO A 190 -10.02 2.93 -8.36
N PRO A 191 -10.44 2.28 -7.26
CA PRO A 191 -11.15 2.98 -6.18
C PRO A 191 -10.34 4.15 -5.61
N GLY A 192 -11.00 5.27 -5.32
CA GLY A 192 -10.36 6.44 -4.71
C GLY A 192 -9.59 7.34 -5.67
N GLN A 193 -9.75 7.16 -6.98
CA GLN A 193 -9.06 7.94 -8.01
C GLN A 193 -9.99 8.24 -9.19
N GLY A 194 -9.66 9.25 -9.99
CA GLY A 194 -10.43 9.64 -11.15
C GLY A 194 -11.89 9.92 -10.79
N GLU A 195 -12.82 9.29 -11.51
CA GLU A 195 -14.25 9.42 -11.25
C GLU A 195 -14.75 8.53 -10.09
N ARG A 196 -13.87 7.87 -9.32
CA ARG A 196 -14.23 6.87 -8.28
C ARG A 196 -13.84 7.26 -6.87
N TYR A 197 -13.84 8.55 -6.51
CA TYR A 197 -13.68 8.95 -5.12
C TYR A 197 -14.74 8.31 -4.23
N GLN A 198 -14.28 7.67 -3.15
CA GLN A 198 -15.12 6.95 -2.19
C GLN A 198 -15.69 7.86 -1.12
N TYR A 199 -15.02 8.99 -0.89
CA TYR A 199 -15.36 9.97 0.14
C TYR A 199 -15.40 11.39 -0.46
N PRO A 200 -16.28 11.65 -1.46
CA PRO A 200 -16.32 12.95 -2.11
C PRO A 200 -16.59 14.07 -1.09
N SER A 201 -15.98 15.23 -1.33
CA SER A 201 -16.28 16.43 -0.55
C SER A 201 -17.71 16.87 -0.79
N ALA A 202 -18.34 17.43 0.25
CA ALA A 202 -19.68 18.01 0.11
C ALA A 202 -19.68 19.28 -0.77
N GLU A 203 -18.54 19.97 -0.84
CA GLU A 203 -18.37 21.24 -1.56
C GLU A 203 -17.97 21.01 -3.01
N ASP A 204 -17.15 19.97 -3.25
CA ASP A 204 -16.61 19.64 -4.57
C ASP A 204 -16.45 18.12 -4.70
N ALA A 205 -17.34 17.51 -5.46
CA ALA A 205 -17.33 16.05 -5.63
C ALA A 205 -16.16 15.53 -6.47
N LEU A 206 -15.39 16.41 -7.10
CA LEU A 206 -14.13 16.09 -7.78
C LEU A 206 -12.94 16.05 -6.79
N LYS A 207 -13.21 16.25 -5.51
CA LYS A 207 -12.21 16.16 -4.45
C LYS A 207 -12.66 15.21 -3.36
N SER A 208 -11.70 14.50 -2.79
CA SER A 208 -11.92 13.71 -1.59
C SER A 208 -11.80 14.55 -0.33
N ARG A 209 -12.60 14.22 0.69
CA ARG A 209 -12.48 14.80 2.06
C ARG A 209 -11.17 14.42 2.74
N TYR A 210 -10.53 13.35 2.33
CA TYR A 210 -9.30 12.83 2.94
C TYR A 210 -8.05 13.08 2.09
N GLY A 211 -8.18 13.66 0.91
CA GLY A 211 -7.13 13.75 -0.09
C GLY A 211 -7.30 12.67 -1.17
N TYR A 212 -6.43 12.69 -2.17
CA TYR A 212 -6.57 11.79 -3.32
C TYR A 212 -5.89 10.43 -3.08
N ALA A 213 -6.27 9.45 -3.90
CA ALA A 213 -5.64 8.14 -4.04
C ALA A 213 -5.26 7.50 -2.69
N THR A 214 -3.99 7.46 -2.34
CA THR A 214 -3.43 6.75 -1.17
C THR A 214 -4.08 7.15 0.16
N TYR A 215 -4.54 8.40 0.30
CA TYR A 215 -5.26 8.83 1.50
C TYR A 215 -6.64 8.17 1.61
N GLU A 216 -7.40 8.09 0.51
CA GLU A 216 -8.66 7.34 0.51
C GLU A 216 -8.43 5.83 0.66
N HIS A 217 -7.37 5.29 0.03
CA HIS A 217 -7.00 3.89 0.18
C HIS A 217 -6.72 3.54 1.64
N ALA A 218 -6.00 4.40 2.38
CA ALA A 218 -5.76 4.21 3.80
C ALA A 218 -7.06 4.22 4.62
N GLN A 219 -7.99 5.15 4.32
CA GLN A 219 -9.28 5.20 5.01
C GLN A 219 -10.13 3.94 4.79
N ALA A 220 -10.25 3.50 3.53
CA ALA A 220 -11.02 2.31 3.20
C ALA A 220 -10.33 1.03 3.69
N GLY A 221 -9.02 0.90 3.46
CA GLY A 221 -8.25 -0.29 3.78
C GLY A 221 -8.16 -0.57 5.27
N ASN A 222 -7.94 0.46 6.10
CA ASN A 222 -7.93 0.32 7.54
C ASN A 222 -9.27 -0.18 8.10
N GLN A 223 -10.39 0.22 7.49
CA GLN A 223 -11.71 -0.29 7.87
C GLN A 223 -11.92 -1.73 7.39
N GLN A 224 -11.45 -2.07 6.19
CA GLN A 224 -11.56 -3.42 5.64
C GLN A 224 -10.83 -4.48 6.47
N VAL A 225 -9.65 -4.14 7.00
CA VAL A 225 -8.89 -5.04 7.89
C VAL A 225 -9.73 -5.45 9.11
N LEU A 226 -10.56 -4.56 9.66
CA LEU A 226 -11.42 -4.84 10.81
C LEU A 226 -12.51 -5.89 10.52
N VAL A 227 -12.82 -6.13 9.26
CA VAL A 227 -13.81 -7.12 8.82
C VAL A 227 -13.18 -8.32 8.09
N GLY A 228 -11.86 -8.42 8.12
CA GLY A 228 -11.10 -9.50 7.49
C GLY A 228 -11.00 -9.42 5.97
N GLU A 229 -11.12 -8.21 5.42
CA GLU A 229 -10.91 -7.92 3.99
C GLU A 229 -9.62 -7.09 3.78
N SER A 230 -9.22 -6.89 2.53
CA SER A 230 -8.09 -6.04 2.17
C SER A 230 -8.34 -5.26 0.90
N SER A 231 -7.83 -4.04 0.83
CA SER A 231 -7.87 -3.21 -0.38
C SER A 231 -7.18 -3.89 -1.56
N SER A 232 -6.10 -4.65 -1.32
CA SER A 232 -5.41 -5.45 -2.35
C SER A 232 -6.37 -6.36 -3.12
N ALA A 233 -7.25 -7.06 -2.39
CA ALA A 233 -8.25 -7.95 -2.98
C ALA A 233 -9.33 -7.19 -3.80
N TRP A 234 -9.67 -5.97 -3.39
CA TRP A 234 -10.62 -5.13 -4.11
C TRP A 234 -10.03 -4.61 -5.43
N PHE A 235 -8.78 -4.12 -5.40
CA PHE A 235 -8.06 -3.67 -6.59
C PHE A 235 -7.86 -4.81 -7.60
N ALA A 236 -7.42 -5.96 -7.11
CA ALA A 236 -7.24 -7.14 -7.96
C ALA A 236 -8.58 -7.60 -8.57
N TRP A 237 -9.67 -7.58 -7.80
CA TRP A 237 -10.99 -7.95 -8.29
C TRP A 237 -11.51 -6.99 -9.36
N ASP A 238 -11.36 -5.69 -9.19
CA ASP A 238 -11.71 -4.71 -10.23
C ASP A 238 -10.94 -5.00 -11.52
N GLY A 239 -9.65 -5.35 -11.44
CA GLY A 239 -8.85 -5.75 -12.58
C GLY A 239 -9.35 -7.05 -13.25
N VAL A 240 -9.78 -8.05 -12.47
CA VAL A 240 -10.40 -9.29 -13.00
C VAL A 240 -11.70 -8.96 -13.75
N ARG A 241 -12.53 -8.06 -13.21
CA ARG A 241 -13.79 -7.67 -13.83
C ARG A 241 -13.61 -6.77 -15.06
N ALA A 242 -12.58 -5.91 -15.05
CA ALA A 242 -12.16 -5.15 -16.23
C ALA A 242 -11.73 -6.08 -17.37
N LEU A 243 -10.99 -7.15 -17.04
CA LEU A 243 -10.64 -8.19 -18.01
C LEU A 243 -11.87 -8.96 -18.50
N ASP A 244 -12.84 -9.25 -17.63
CA ASP A 244 -14.11 -9.87 -18.05
C ASP A 244 -14.84 -8.99 -19.09
N TYR A 245 -14.85 -7.67 -18.87
CA TYR A 245 -15.42 -6.73 -19.84
C TYR A 245 -14.63 -6.73 -21.16
N LEU A 246 -13.30 -6.60 -21.09
CA LEU A 246 -12.43 -6.57 -22.26
C LEU A 246 -12.61 -7.84 -23.11
N LEU A 247 -12.66 -9.01 -22.49
CA LEU A 247 -12.86 -10.30 -23.17
C LEU A 247 -14.30 -10.54 -23.66
N SER A 248 -15.26 -9.74 -23.22
CA SER A 248 -16.64 -9.80 -23.76
C SER A 248 -16.80 -9.09 -25.08
N ARG A 249 -15.80 -8.34 -25.49
CA ARG A 249 -15.83 -7.54 -26.72
C ARG A 249 -15.57 -8.44 -27.95
N PRO A 250 -16.40 -8.37 -28.98
CA PRO A 250 -16.25 -9.22 -30.15
C PRO A 250 -14.99 -8.95 -30.98
N GLU A 251 -14.43 -7.73 -30.88
CA GLU A 251 -13.21 -7.33 -31.56
C GLU A 251 -11.93 -7.80 -30.86
N VAL A 252 -12.01 -8.44 -29.68
CA VAL A 252 -10.84 -8.86 -28.89
C VAL A 252 -10.45 -10.30 -29.16
N ASP A 253 -9.17 -10.51 -29.48
CA ASP A 253 -8.57 -11.84 -29.52
C ASP A 253 -8.16 -12.30 -28.11
N ALA A 254 -8.96 -13.17 -27.52
CA ALA A 254 -8.73 -13.71 -26.19
C ALA A 254 -7.40 -14.52 -26.04
N LYS A 255 -6.71 -14.84 -27.13
CA LYS A 255 -5.41 -15.53 -27.11
C LYS A 255 -4.23 -14.57 -26.91
N HIS A 256 -4.44 -13.28 -27.11
CA HIS A 256 -3.40 -12.26 -27.06
C HIS A 256 -3.85 -11.07 -26.19
N VAL A 257 -3.81 -11.25 -24.88
CA VAL A 257 -4.25 -10.23 -23.92
C VAL A 257 -3.13 -9.89 -22.94
N GLY A 258 -2.67 -8.64 -23.02
CA GLY A 258 -1.64 -8.08 -22.15
C GLY A 258 -2.19 -7.32 -20.97
N VAL A 259 -1.31 -7.08 -19.98
CA VAL A 259 -1.56 -6.18 -18.86
C VAL A 259 -0.33 -5.33 -18.58
N THR A 260 -0.54 -4.05 -18.32
CA THR A 260 0.54 -3.10 -17.98
C THR A 260 0.03 -2.01 -17.06
N GLY A 261 0.95 -1.28 -16.44
CA GLY A 261 0.68 -0.12 -15.60
C GLY A 261 1.89 0.25 -14.77
N SER A 262 1.92 1.46 -14.23
CA SER A 262 3.05 1.99 -13.48
C SER A 262 2.66 2.28 -12.03
N SER A 263 3.59 2.15 -11.07
CA SER A 263 3.36 2.44 -9.66
C SER A 263 2.22 1.59 -9.07
N GLY A 264 1.14 2.18 -8.56
CA GLY A 264 -0.08 1.46 -8.18
C GLY A 264 -0.63 0.58 -9.32
N GLY A 265 -0.51 1.02 -10.58
CA GLY A 265 -0.83 0.23 -11.77
C GLY A 265 0.15 -0.93 -11.99
N GLY A 266 1.43 -0.74 -11.67
CA GLY A 266 2.46 -1.80 -11.69
C GLY A 266 2.19 -2.87 -10.63
N MET A 267 1.74 -2.45 -9.44
CA MET A 267 1.25 -3.36 -8.40
C MET A 267 0.07 -4.19 -8.91
N GLN A 268 -0.98 -3.54 -9.43
CA GLN A 268 -2.18 -4.23 -9.90
C GLN A 268 -1.86 -5.17 -11.07
N THR A 269 -0.97 -4.76 -12.00
CA THR A 269 -0.43 -5.61 -13.07
C THR A 269 0.21 -6.87 -12.48
N THR A 270 1.05 -6.72 -11.47
CA THR A 270 1.76 -7.82 -10.81
C THR A 270 0.77 -8.76 -10.09
N TYR A 271 -0.23 -8.23 -9.40
CA TYR A 271 -1.28 -9.04 -8.76
C TYR A 271 -2.08 -9.85 -9.77
N LEU A 272 -2.44 -9.24 -10.90
CA LEU A 272 -3.16 -9.92 -11.97
C LEU A 272 -2.33 -11.03 -12.62
N CYS A 273 -1.01 -10.88 -12.73
CA CYS A 273 -0.12 -11.98 -13.15
C CYS A 273 -0.25 -13.21 -12.25
N GLY A 274 -0.39 -13.00 -10.93
CA GLY A 274 -0.56 -14.10 -9.98
C GLY A 274 -1.95 -14.74 -9.96
N LEU A 275 -2.98 -14.00 -10.36
CA LEU A 275 -4.39 -14.40 -10.20
C LEU A 275 -5.07 -14.82 -11.50
N GLU A 276 -4.74 -14.18 -12.64
CA GLU A 276 -5.56 -14.24 -13.84
C GLU A 276 -4.87 -15.02 -14.97
N PRO A 277 -5.21 -16.28 -15.14
CA PRO A 277 -4.55 -17.15 -16.12
C PRO A 277 -4.86 -16.79 -17.58
N ARG A 278 -5.91 -15.99 -17.86
CA ARG A 278 -6.29 -15.56 -19.21
C ARG A 278 -5.35 -14.52 -19.81
N LEU A 279 -4.60 -13.77 -18.97
CA LEU A 279 -3.56 -12.87 -19.43
C LEU A 279 -2.41 -13.66 -20.07
N THR A 280 -1.82 -13.13 -21.15
CA THR A 280 -0.79 -13.84 -21.94
C THR A 280 0.56 -13.14 -21.96
N MET A 281 0.65 -11.86 -21.59
CA MET A 281 1.86 -11.04 -21.52
C MET A 281 1.70 -9.93 -20.50
N ALA A 282 2.79 -9.46 -19.90
CA ALA A 282 2.73 -8.45 -18.85
C ALA A 282 3.93 -7.49 -18.86
N ALA A 283 3.69 -6.25 -18.41
CA ALA A 283 4.72 -5.22 -18.30
C ALA A 283 4.48 -4.33 -17.05
N PRO A 284 4.77 -4.83 -15.82
CA PRO A 284 4.70 -4.01 -14.62
C PRO A 284 5.82 -2.98 -14.59
N SER A 285 5.48 -1.70 -14.33
CA SER A 285 6.44 -0.58 -14.29
C SER A 285 6.49 0.04 -12.89
N CYS A 286 7.72 0.35 -12.43
CA CYS A 286 8.02 1.13 -11.23
C CYS A 286 7.27 0.65 -9.97
N TRP A 287 7.31 -0.66 -9.71
CA TRP A 287 6.79 -1.26 -8.48
C TRP A 287 7.50 -2.56 -8.08
N VAL A 288 7.90 -3.39 -9.05
CA VAL A 288 8.55 -4.68 -8.76
C VAL A 288 9.96 -4.44 -8.21
N THR A 289 10.12 -4.71 -6.94
CA THR A 289 11.37 -4.73 -6.18
C THR A 289 11.34 -5.93 -5.24
N THR A 290 12.07 -5.94 -4.11
CA THR A 290 11.87 -6.92 -3.06
C THR A 290 11.23 -6.27 -1.82
N ILE A 291 10.40 -7.04 -1.10
CA ILE A 291 9.79 -6.55 0.15
C ILE A 291 10.88 -6.19 1.17
N ARG A 292 12.02 -6.90 1.14
CA ARG A 292 13.18 -6.58 1.98
C ARG A 292 13.73 -5.19 1.69
N ARG A 293 13.90 -4.82 0.41
CA ARG A 293 14.38 -3.48 0.04
C ARG A 293 13.41 -2.39 0.48
N ASN A 294 12.11 -2.60 0.32
CA ASN A 294 11.11 -1.67 0.84
C ASN A 294 11.21 -1.51 2.36
N ALA A 295 11.39 -2.61 3.11
CA ALA A 295 11.54 -2.57 4.55
C ALA A 295 12.85 -1.87 4.99
N GLU A 296 13.98 -2.19 4.35
CA GLU A 296 15.28 -1.55 4.64
C GLU A 296 15.30 -0.05 4.33
N ASN A 297 14.62 0.37 3.28
CA ASN A 297 14.52 1.77 2.84
C ASN A 297 13.42 2.57 3.56
N GLU A 298 12.75 1.96 4.53
CA GLU A 298 11.65 2.58 5.29
C GLU A 298 10.51 3.09 4.38
N LEU A 299 10.33 2.46 3.21
CA LEU A 299 9.32 2.84 2.25
C LEU A 299 7.94 2.43 2.76
N THR A 300 7.10 3.43 3.05
CA THR A 300 5.71 3.22 3.44
C THR A 300 4.92 2.62 2.28
N GLN A 301 4.18 1.55 2.58
CA GLN A 301 3.29 0.90 1.61
C GLN A 301 1.85 1.35 1.84
N ASP A 302 1.13 1.61 0.74
CA ASP A 302 -0.30 1.90 0.78
C ASP A 302 -1.11 0.62 1.09
N THR A 303 -2.32 0.76 1.59
CA THR A 303 -3.10 -0.40 2.07
C THR A 303 -3.41 -1.44 1.00
N GLU A 304 -3.55 -1.02 -0.26
CA GLU A 304 -3.74 -1.92 -1.40
C GLU A 304 -2.45 -2.65 -1.80
N GLN A 305 -1.29 -2.19 -1.33
CA GLN A 305 0.01 -2.85 -1.53
C GLN A 305 0.32 -3.84 -0.41
N CYS A 306 -0.43 -3.80 0.69
CA CYS A 306 -0.26 -4.64 1.87
C CYS A 306 -1.15 -5.89 1.81
N LEU A 307 -0.95 -6.76 0.80
CA LEU A 307 -1.70 -8.00 0.70
C LEU A 307 -1.44 -8.89 1.93
N PRO A 308 -2.48 -9.30 2.66
CA PRO A 308 -2.32 -10.11 3.86
C PRO A 308 -1.60 -11.43 3.59
N ARG A 309 -0.78 -11.88 4.56
CA ARG A 309 -0.12 -13.19 4.60
C ARG A 309 0.98 -13.42 3.57
N VAL A 310 1.33 -12.45 2.72
CA VAL A 310 2.42 -12.57 1.72
C VAL A 310 3.70 -13.04 2.39
N LEU A 311 4.15 -12.34 3.43
CA LEU A 311 5.34 -12.71 4.19
C LEU A 311 5.20 -14.06 4.92
N ALA A 312 4.02 -14.36 5.48
CA ALA A 312 3.78 -15.64 6.16
C ALA A 312 3.93 -16.85 5.21
N PHE A 313 3.65 -16.67 3.93
CA PHE A 313 3.87 -17.68 2.90
C PHE A 313 5.26 -17.63 2.27
N GLY A 314 6.11 -16.69 2.68
CA GLY A 314 7.43 -16.47 2.11
C GLY A 314 7.37 -16.08 0.64
N LEU A 315 6.37 -15.28 0.26
CA LEU A 315 6.21 -14.70 -1.06
C LEU A 315 6.88 -13.32 -1.13
N ASP A 316 7.30 -12.95 -2.32
CA ASP A 316 7.85 -11.64 -2.68
C ASP A 316 7.21 -11.15 -3.99
N HIS A 317 7.47 -9.93 -4.42
CA HIS A 317 6.93 -9.40 -5.69
C HIS A 317 7.25 -10.31 -6.87
N SER A 318 8.46 -10.86 -6.94
CA SER A 318 8.86 -11.81 -7.98
C SER A 318 8.01 -13.09 -8.03
N ASP A 319 7.39 -13.51 -6.91
CA ASP A 319 6.59 -14.74 -6.89
C ASP A 319 5.24 -14.59 -7.63
N PHE A 320 4.70 -13.38 -7.70
CA PHE A 320 3.51 -13.11 -8.52
C PHE A 320 3.82 -13.25 -10.01
N LEU A 321 5.01 -12.81 -10.43
CA LEU A 321 5.48 -12.99 -11.80
C LEU A 321 5.95 -14.43 -12.06
N ALA A 322 6.49 -15.11 -11.07
CA ALA A 322 6.77 -16.54 -11.14
C ALA A 322 5.49 -17.35 -11.37
N ALA A 323 4.38 -16.98 -10.72
CA ALA A 323 3.08 -17.59 -10.97
C ALA A 323 2.58 -17.40 -12.41
N PHE A 324 3.06 -16.40 -13.12
CA PHE A 324 2.75 -16.12 -14.52
C PHE A 324 3.64 -16.88 -15.52
N ALA A 325 4.82 -17.32 -15.06
CA ALA A 325 5.79 -18.03 -15.91
C ALA A 325 5.17 -19.24 -16.62
N PRO A 326 5.59 -19.57 -17.86
CA PRO A 326 6.69 -18.95 -18.63
C PRO A 326 6.23 -17.90 -19.66
N LYS A 327 5.13 -17.19 -19.42
CA LYS A 327 4.60 -16.16 -20.32
C LYS A 327 5.53 -14.94 -20.39
N PRO A 328 5.52 -14.16 -21.51
CA PRO A 328 6.37 -12.99 -21.66
C PRO A 328 6.10 -11.90 -20.61
N VAL A 329 7.18 -11.41 -19.98
CA VAL A 329 7.17 -10.32 -19.00
C VAL A 329 8.36 -9.40 -19.21
N VAL A 330 8.13 -8.08 -19.18
CA VAL A 330 9.20 -7.09 -18.98
C VAL A 330 8.93 -6.32 -17.69
N ILE A 331 9.90 -6.33 -16.78
CA ILE A 331 9.89 -5.53 -15.56
C ILE A 331 10.51 -4.18 -15.89
N HIS A 332 9.84 -3.09 -15.55
CA HIS A 332 10.40 -1.74 -15.70
C HIS A 332 10.76 -1.15 -14.36
N ALA A 333 11.92 -0.55 -14.27
CA ALA A 333 12.43 0.18 -13.11
C ALA A 333 13.11 1.50 -13.55
N GLN A 334 13.39 2.37 -12.60
CA GLN A 334 14.11 3.62 -12.83
C GLN A 334 15.26 3.75 -11.83
N GLU A 335 16.41 4.27 -12.29
CA GLU A 335 17.61 4.45 -11.46
C GLU A 335 17.41 5.41 -10.26
N LYS A 336 16.49 6.37 -10.39
CA LYS A 336 16.22 7.40 -9.39
C LYS A 336 14.84 7.24 -8.74
N ASP A 337 14.28 6.02 -8.79
CA ASP A 337 13.01 5.70 -8.16
C ASP A 337 13.18 5.53 -6.65
N PHE A 338 12.12 5.79 -5.89
CA PHE A 338 12.05 5.43 -4.48
C PHE A 338 11.84 3.93 -4.26
N PHE A 339 11.35 3.20 -5.27
CA PHE A 339 11.45 1.73 -5.30
C PHE A 339 12.87 1.33 -5.69
N ASP A 340 13.57 0.68 -4.77
CA ASP A 340 14.98 0.35 -4.93
C ASP A 340 15.24 -0.52 -6.17
N VAL A 341 15.96 0.02 -7.14
CA VAL A 341 16.31 -0.65 -8.39
C VAL A 341 17.11 -1.94 -8.17
N ARG A 342 17.89 -2.04 -7.10
CA ARG A 342 18.62 -3.27 -6.73
C ARG A 342 17.64 -4.41 -6.46
N GLY A 343 16.50 -4.12 -5.82
CA GLY A 343 15.44 -5.10 -5.62
C GLY A 343 14.77 -5.54 -6.91
N SER A 344 14.65 -4.65 -7.91
CA SER A 344 14.18 -5.01 -9.26
C SER A 344 15.15 -5.96 -9.96
N GLN A 345 16.46 -5.72 -9.82
CA GLN A 345 17.50 -6.61 -10.32
C GLN A 345 17.45 -7.98 -9.62
N GLU A 346 17.35 -8.01 -8.28
CA GLU A 346 17.21 -9.24 -7.50
C GLU A 346 15.96 -10.03 -7.90
N ALA A 347 14.83 -9.36 -8.11
CA ALA A 347 13.60 -9.98 -8.60
C ALA A 347 13.76 -10.58 -10.01
N TYR A 348 14.41 -9.83 -10.90
CA TYR A 348 14.70 -10.30 -12.24
C TYR A 348 15.61 -11.53 -12.25
N GLU A 349 16.71 -11.52 -11.50
CA GLU A 349 17.63 -12.66 -11.42
C GLU A 349 16.92 -13.95 -10.96
N ARG A 350 16.10 -13.86 -9.93
CA ARG A 350 15.28 -14.99 -9.44
C ARG A 350 14.35 -15.53 -10.53
N LEU A 351 13.75 -14.64 -11.30
CA LEU A 351 12.85 -15.01 -12.40
C LEU A 351 13.63 -15.57 -13.59
N LYS A 352 14.80 -15.02 -13.91
CA LYS A 352 15.65 -15.49 -15.00
C LYS A 352 16.09 -16.95 -14.79
N GLU A 353 16.47 -17.30 -13.56
CA GLU A 353 16.77 -18.69 -13.19
C GLU A 353 15.55 -19.59 -13.40
N LEU A 354 14.37 -19.19 -12.91
CA LEU A 354 13.12 -19.96 -13.05
C LEU A 354 12.73 -20.14 -14.54
N TYR A 355 12.76 -19.06 -15.31
CA TYR A 355 12.43 -19.11 -16.75
C TYR A 355 13.43 -19.94 -17.55
N THR A 356 14.69 -19.96 -17.13
CA THR A 356 15.72 -20.83 -17.73
C THR A 356 15.39 -22.31 -17.51
N LEU A 357 15.03 -22.70 -16.28
CA LEU A 357 14.58 -24.06 -15.98
C LEU A 357 13.32 -24.44 -16.76
N LEU A 358 12.42 -23.49 -16.99
CA LEU A 358 11.21 -23.70 -17.80
C LEU A 358 11.49 -23.72 -19.32
N GLY A 359 12.74 -23.47 -19.77
CA GLY A 359 13.13 -23.47 -21.18
C GLY A 359 12.70 -22.23 -21.96
N LYS A 360 12.42 -21.11 -21.26
CA LYS A 360 11.97 -19.84 -21.85
C LYS A 360 12.71 -18.62 -21.26
N PRO A 361 14.06 -18.61 -21.23
CA PRO A 361 14.83 -17.55 -20.57
C PRO A 361 14.58 -16.16 -21.17
N ASP A 362 14.22 -16.04 -22.45
CA ASP A 362 14.04 -14.76 -23.13
C ASP A 362 12.65 -14.15 -22.91
N ASN A 363 11.74 -14.91 -22.29
CA ASN A 363 10.40 -14.42 -21.94
C ASN A 363 10.39 -13.54 -20.70
N ILE A 364 11.51 -13.40 -19.98
CA ILE A 364 11.64 -12.43 -18.87
C ILE A 364 12.72 -11.41 -19.20
N GLN A 365 12.36 -10.14 -19.07
CA GLN A 365 13.23 -9.01 -19.38
C GLN A 365 13.20 -7.99 -18.24
N LEU A 366 14.27 -7.23 -18.09
CA LEU A 366 14.38 -6.09 -17.19
C LEU A 366 14.83 -4.86 -17.98
N GLN A 367 14.06 -3.78 -17.91
CA GLN A 367 14.38 -2.48 -18.47
C GLN A 367 14.55 -1.48 -17.33
N ILE A 368 15.73 -0.88 -17.21
CA ILE A 368 16.02 0.17 -16.23
C ILE A 368 16.24 1.48 -17.00
N GLY A 369 15.39 2.47 -16.71
CA GLY A 369 15.53 3.82 -17.24
C GLY A 369 16.36 4.70 -16.31
N PRO A 370 16.91 5.84 -16.80
CA PRO A 370 17.78 6.73 -16.02
C PRO A 370 17.01 7.73 -15.13
N GLY A 371 15.67 7.73 -15.21
CA GLY A 371 14.79 8.75 -14.65
C GLY A 371 14.35 8.52 -13.22
N TYR A 372 13.32 9.29 -12.85
CA TYR A 372 12.60 9.20 -11.58
C TYR A 372 11.37 8.30 -11.70
N HIS A 373 10.66 8.11 -10.57
CA HIS A 373 9.41 7.35 -10.51
C HIS A 373 8.36 7.88 -11.51
N SER A 374 8.10 7.13 -12.56
CA SER A 374 7.13 7.49 -13.62
C SER A 374 6.90 6.33 -14.59
N TYR A 375 6.06 6.51 -15.59
CA TYR A 375 5.96 5.60 -16.75
C TYR A 375 6.48 6.32 -18.01
N PRO A 376 7.81 6.51 -18.12
CA PRO A 376 8.40 7.30 -19.20
C PRO A 376 8.31 6.56 -20.53
N ARG A 377 8.53 7.31 -21.61
CA ARG A 377 8.44 6.83 -22.99
C ARG A 377 9.28 5.57 -23.23
N GLU A 378 10.50 5.52 -22.73
CA GLU A 378 11.40 4.37 -22.89
C GLU A 378 10.85 3.07 -22.28
N ASN A 379 10.14 3.15 -21.14
CA ASN A 379 9.47 2.01 -20.54
C ASN A 379 8.24 1.60 -21.36
N ARG A 380 7.45 2.56 -21.84
CA ARG A 380 6.29 2.30 -22.70
C ARG A 380 6.71 1.64 -24.00
N GLU A 381 7.75 2.14 -24.65
CA GLU A 381 8.30 1.55 -25.90
C GLU A 381 8.84 0.14 -25.69
N ALA A 382 9.45 -0.15 -24.53
CA ALA A 382 9.87 -1.53 -24.21
C ALA A 382 8.66 -2.46 -23.99
N THR A 383 7.57 -1.95 -23.42
CA THR A 383 6.29 -2.68 -23.35
C THR A 383 5.78 -3.01 -24.74
N TYR A 384 5.75 -2.05 -25.66
CA TYR A 384 5.26 -2.26 -27.04
C TYR A 384 6.13 -3.29 -27.77
N ARG A 385 7.46 -3.23 -27.62
CA ARG A 385 8.37 -4.21 -28.23
C ARG A 385 8.06 -5.64 -27.75
N LEU A 386 7.91 -5.84 -26.43
CA LEU A 386 7.58 -7.16 -25.89
C LEU A 386 6.23 -7.67 -26.40
N PHE A 387 5.20 -6.82 -26.34
CA PHE A 387 3.84 -7.19 -26.72
C PHE A 387 3.77 -7.49 -28.23
N ASN A 388 4.35 -6.65 -29.07
CA ASN A 388 4.41 -6.87 -30.52
C ASN A 388 5.12 -8.17 -30.86
N ALA A 389 6.25 -8.48 -30.22
CA ALA A 389 6.95 -9.75 -30.39
C ALA A 389 6.09 -10.95 -29.97
N ALA A 390 5.34 -10.82 -28.88
CA ALA A 390 4.47 -11.89 -28.38
C ALA A 390 3.28 -12.21 -29.29
N VAL A 391 2.78 -11.21 -30.04
CA VAL A 391 1.61 -11.37 -30.95
C VAL A 391 2.01 -11.44 -32.42
N GLY A 392 3.31 -11.29 -32.74
CA GLY A 392 3.81 -11.35 -34.13
C GLY A 392 3.52 -10.10 -34.97
N ILE A 393 3.33 -8.94 -34.32
CA ILE A 393 3.22 -7.64 -35.00
C ILE A 393 4.63 -7.10 -35.26
N ALA A 394 4.88 -6.64 -36.51
CA ALA A 394 6.14 -5.98 -36.83
C ALA A 394 6.31 -4.72 -35.94
N SER A 395 7.41 -4.71 -35.19
CA SER A 395 7.65 -3.63 -34.22
C SER A 395 7.90 -2.30 -34.91
N GLN A 396 7.09 -1.29 -34.55
CA GLN A 396 7.43 0.12 -34.69
C GLN A 396 7.51 0.66 -33.26
N PRO A 397 8.68 0.61 -32.63
CA PRO A 397 8.79 0.85 -31.20
C PRO A 397 8.65 2.33 -30.82
N ASP A 398 8.85 3.24 -31.76
CA ASP A 398 8.84 4.67 -31.48
C ASP A 398 7.42 5.19 -31.28
N GLU A 399 7.14 5.67 -30.10
CA GLU A 399 5.86 6.29 -29.75
C GLU A 399 5.61 7.53 -30.61
N LYS A 400 4.44 7.59 -31.26
CA LYS A 400 4.06 8.75 -32.06
C LYS A 400 3.84 9.99 -31.22
N ALA A 401 3.79 11.14 -31.85
CA ALA A 401 3.31 12.35 -31.18
C ALA A 401 1.84 12.17 -30.78
N ILE A 402 1.56 12.23 -29.49
CA ILE A 402 0.24 11.97 -28.90
C ILE A 402 -0.34 13.27 -28.39
N THR A 403 -1.61 13.52 -28.64
CA THR A 403 -2.37 14.60 -28.03
C THR A 403 -3.03 14.09 -26.78
N ILE A 404 -2.64 14.62 -25.63
CA ILE A 404 -3.27 14.27 -24.35
C ILE A 404 -4.66 14.90 -24.29
N GLU A 405 -5.67 14.07 -24.05
CA GLU A 405 -7.05 14.50 -23.92
C GLU A 405 -7.27 15.28 -22.61
N LYS A 406 -8.24 16.20 -22.66
CA LYS A 406 -8.73 16.84 -21.42
C LYS A 406 -9.53 15.83 -20.62
N ASP A 407 -9.46 15.94 -19.30
CA ASP A 407 -10.12 15.01 -18.38
C ASP A 407 -11.63 14.92 -18.66
N GLU A 408 -12.30 16.07 -18.89
CA GLU A 408 -13.75 16.14 -19.16
C GLU A 408 -14.14 15.42 -20.46
N THR A 409 -13.23 15.35 -21.43
CA THR A 409 -13.46 14.60 -22.68
C THR A 409 -13.58 13.11 -22.40
N LEU A 410 -12.83 12.61 -21.42
CA LEU A 410 -12.70 11.20 -21.08
C LEU A 410 -13.62 10.75 -19.93
N TRP A 411 -14.26 11.67 -19.21
CA TRP A 411 -15.18 11.30 -18.13
C TRP A 411 -16.33 10.46 -18.65
N CYS A 412 -16.63 9.39 -17.93
CA CYS A 412 -17.78 8.51 -18.19
C CYS A 412 -19.06 9.06 -17.59
N THR A 413 -18.96 9.86 -16.54
CA THR A 413 -20.11 10.50 -15.86
C THR A 413 -20.19 11.98 -16.25
N GLU A 414 -21.39 12.53 -16.19
CA GLU A 414 -21.63 13.93 -16.54
C GLU A 414 -20.87 14.90 -15.59
N ARG A 415 -20.68 14.49 -14.34
CA ARG A 415 -20.12 15.34 -13.28
C ARG A 415 -18.76 14.85 -12.77
N GLY A 416 -18.09 13.96 -13.47
CA GLY A 416 -16.75 13.46 -13.12
C GLY A 416 -16.67 12.60 -11.85
N ASN A 417 -17.81 12.05 -11.36
CA ASN A 417 -17.82 11.15 -10.21
C ASN A 417 -19.02 10.21 -10.20
N VAL A 418 -18.75 8.91 -9.98
CA VAL A 418 -19.77 7.84 -9.90
C VAL A 418 -20.74 7.98 -8.71
N ALA A 419 -20.42 8.81 -7.72
CA ALA A 419 -21.35 9.11 -6.62
C ALA A 419 -22.66 9.70 -7.15
N PHE A 420 -22.62 10.46 -8.25
CA PHE A 420 -23.81 11.00 -8.92
C PHE A 420 -24.61 9.94 -9.69
N GLU A 421 -23.96 8.83 -10.02
CA GLU A 421 -24.58 7.64 -10.62
C GLU A 421 -25.09 6.65 -9.55
N LYS A 422 -25.15 7.08 -8.29
CA LYS A 422 -25.57 6.27 -7.13
C LYS A 422 -24.70 5.02 -6.91
N SER A 423 -23.41 5.08 -7.25
CA SER A 423 -22.47 4.01 -6.94
C SER A 423 -22.41 3.75 -5.45
N ARG A 424 -22.38 2.48 -5.09
CA ARG A 424 -21.99 2.06 -3.74
C ARG A 424 -20.52 2.41 -3.49
N THR A 425 -20.12 2.48 -2.23
CA THR A 425 -18.74 2.73 -1.82
C THR A 425 -18.15 1.50 -1.12
N MET A 426 -16.82 1.38 -1.08
CA MET A 426 -16.14 0.36 -0.27
C MET A 426 -16.63 0.38 1.18
N PHE A 427 -16.84 1.57 1.75
CA PHE A 427 -17.38 1.73 3.08
C PHE A 427 -18.75 1.07 3.26
N SER A 428 -19.66 1.17 2.27
CA SER A 428 -20.99 0.56 2.37
C SER A 428 -20.93 -0.97 2.48
N PHE A 429 -20.01 -1.60 1.73
CA PHE A 429 -19.78 -3.05 1.80
C PHE A 429 -19.12 -3.45 3.12
N THR A 430 -18.11 -2.70 3.56
CA THR A 430 -17.42 -2.94 4.83
C THR A 430 -18.38 -2.86 6.01
N ARG A 431 -19.29 -1.89 5.99
CA ARG A 431 -20.36 -1.75 6.99
C ARG A 431 -21.29 -2.97 6.98
N GLU A 432 -21.81 -3.37 5.82
CA GLU A 432 -22.65 -4.56 5.70
C GLU A 432 -21.95 -5.81 6.21
N ARG A 433 -20.67 -5.97 5.87
CA ARG A 433 -19.86 -7.08 6.36
C ARG A 433 -19.69 -7.05 7.88
N SER A 434 -19.45 -5.89 8.45
CA SER A 434 -19.37 -5.69 9.90
C SER A 434 -20.68 -6.07 10.61
N GLU A 435 -21.82 -5.65 10.06
CA GLU A 435 -23.15 -5.97 10.58
C GLU A 435 -23.44 -7.48 10.51
N GLN A 436 -23.03 -8.15 9.42
CA GLN A 436 -23.15 -9.60 9.29
C GLN A 436 -22.29 -10.34 10.32
N LEU A 437 -21.02 -9.93 10.48
CA LEU A 437 -20.11 -10.51 11.47
C LEU A 437 -20.63 -10.29 12.90
N ALA A 438 -21.19 -9.14 13.21
CA ALA A 438 -21.76 -8.85 14.52
C ALA A 438 -22.93 -9.79 14.87
N LYS A 439 -23.73 -10.20 13.87
CA LYS A 439 -24.86 -11.15 14.06
C LYS A 439 -24.41 -12.60 14.26
N THR A 440 -23.28 -12.99 13.69
CA THR A 440 -22.86 -14.40 13.62
C THR A 440 -21.72 -14.75 14.57
N ARG A 441 -20.93 -13.76 15.03
CA ARG A 441 -19.80 -14.03 15.93
C ARG A 441 -20.29 -14.48 17.31
N PRO A 442 -19.65 -15.48 17.93
CA PRO A 442 -20.01 -15.91 19.28
C PRO A 442 -19.69 -14.81 20.30
N VAL A 443 -20.60 -14.65 21.29
CA VAL A 443 -20.36 -13.78 22.44
C VAL A 443 -19.59 -14.57 23.49
N LEU A 444 -18.25 -14.45 23.45
CA LEU A 444 -17.37 -15.11 24.41
C LEU A 444 -17.25 -14.28 25.69
N LYS A 445 -17.10 -14.95 26.85
CA LYS A 445 -16.92 -14.34 28.16
C LYS A 445 -15.88 -15.12 28.97
N GLY A 446 -15.32 -14.46 30.01
CA GLY A 446 -14.40 -15.09 30.95
C GLY A 446 -13.19 -15.74 30.25
N GLU A 447 -12.88 -16.99 30.62
CA GLU A 447 -11.72 -17.71 30.14
C GLU A 447 -11.77 -18.00 28.63
N ALA A 448 -12.94 -18.31 28.08
CA ALA A 448 -13.11 -18.52 26.64
C ALA A 448 -12.77 -17.26 25.82
N LEU A 449 -13.09 -16.06 26.33
CA LEU A 449 -12.69 -14.80 25.68
C LEU A 449 -11.17 -14.58 25.76
N ARG A 450 -10.57 -14.85 26.92
CA ARG A 450 -9.10 -14.71 27.09
C ARG A 450 -8.35 -15.63 26.15
N GLU A 451 -8.77 -16.91 26.06
CA GLU A 451 -8.12 -17.88 25.18
C GLU A 451 -8.28 -17.50 23.70
N ALA A 452 -9.47 -17.08 23.29
CA ALA A 452 -9.69 -16.60 21.93
C ALA A 452 -8.82 -15.37 21.61
N ALA A 453 -8.70 -14.42 22.54
CA ALA A 453 -7.83 -13.26 22.38
C ALA A 453 -6.34 -13.67 22.29
N ARG A 454 -5.90 -14.60 23.16
CA ARG A 454 -4.53 -15.12 23.16
C ARG A 454 -4.16 -15.77 21.83
N ILE A 455 -5.05 -16.62 21.30
CA ILE A 455 -4.86 -17.29 20.01
C ILE A 455 -4.82 -16.29 18.86
N LEU A 456 -5.79 -15.36 18.83
CA LEU A 456 -5.92 -14.37 17.75
C LEU A 456 -4.72 -13.43 17.70
N LEU A 457 -4.27 -12.95 18.86
CA LEU A 457 -3.14 -12.05 18.99
C LEU A 457 -1.79 -12.80 18.97
N LYS A 458 -1.81 -14.15 18.93
CA LYS A 458 -0.62 -14.99 19.00
C LYS A 458 0.28 -14.62 20.19
N LEU A 459 -0.33 -14.30 21.33
CA LEU A 459 0.42 -13.92 22.51
C LEU A 459 1.31 -15.07 22.98
N PRO A 460 2.60 -14.83 23.18
CA PRO A 460 3.49 -15.86 23.73
C PRO A 460 3.09 -16.22 25.15
N ILE A 461 3.33 -17.46 25.53
CA ILE A 461 3.18 -17.88 26.93
C ILE A 461 4.46 -17.44 27.63
N HIS A 462 4.37 -16.34 28.39
CA HIS A 462 5.49 -15.92 29.24
C HIS A 462 5.50 -16.74 30.53
N VAL A 463 6.62 -17.37 30.80
CA VAL A 463 6.87 -18.07 32.06
C VAL A 463 7.96 -17.29 32.80
N GLY A 464 7.62 -16.73 33.97
CA GLY A 464 8.56 -16.02 34.82
C GLY A 464 8.54 -14.50 34.69
N VAL A 465 9.49 -13.86 35.31
CA VAL A 465 9.67 -12.40 35.28
C VAL A 465 10.48 -12.04 34.03
N PRO A 466 10.01 -11.12 33.19
CA PRO A 466 10.77 -10.69 32.01
C PRO A 466 12.07 -10.00 32.44
N ASP A 467 13.10 -10.13 31.62
CA ASP A 467 14.34 -9.38 31.79
C ASP A 467 14.12 -7.88 31.54
N PHE A 468 14.90 -7.06 32.23
CA PHE A 468 14.80 -5.61 32.06
C PHE A 468 16.15 -4.91 32.28
N THR A 469 16.33 -3.81 31.58
CA THR A 469 17.46 -2.90 31.72
C THR A 469 17.01 -1.60 32.37
N ILE A 470 17.81 -1.07 33.31
CA ILE A 470 17.55 0.25 33.90
C ILE A 470 18.13 1.31 32.97
N LEU A 471 17.25 2.22 32.52
CA LEU A 471 17.62 3.31 31.65
C LEU A 471 18.04 4.53 32.47
N ARG A 472 19.07 5.25 31.99
CA ARG A 472 19.51 6.48 32.63
C ARG A 472 18.41 7.55 32.59
N ASN A 473 18.18 8.22 33.71
CA ASN A 473 17.21 9.31 33.80
C ASN A 473 17.55 10.47 32.87
N ALA A 474 16.55 10.98 32.17
CA ALA A 474 16.65 12.08 31.21
C ALA A 474 16.45 13.46 31.84
N GLY A 475 17.07 13.69 33.00
CA GLY A 475 16.99 14.95 33.73
C GLY A 475 16.40 14.81 35.13
N ARG A 476 16.58 15.84 35.93
CA ARG A 476 15.98 15.94 37.27
C ARG A 476 14.63 16.66 37.17
N ASN A 477 13.70 16.35 38.05
CA ASN A 477 12.39 17.02 38.16
C ASN A 477 11.56 17.01 36.86
N ARG A 478 11.68 15.92 36.10
CA ARG A 478 10.95 15.79 34.84
C ARG A 478 9.44 15.58 35.05
N TYR A 479 9.09 14.89 36.12
CA TYR A 479 7.69 14.58 36.48
C TYR A 479 7.31 15.16 37.84
N ALA A 480 6.02 15.13 38.17
CA ALA A 480 5.48 15.65 39.41
C ALA A 480 5.94 14.88 40.68
N SER A 481 6.54 13.71 40.55
CA SER A 481 7.10 12.91 41.65
C SER A 481 8.51 13.38 42.05
N LYS A 482 8.92 13.08 43.29
CA LYS A 482 10.29 13.37 43.79
C LYS A 482 11.37 12.60 43.06
N GLY A 483 11.05 11.45 42.49
CA GLY A 483 11.96 10.62 41.73
C GLY A 483 11.24 9.74 40.74
N TYR A 484 11.99 9.20 39.80
CA TYR A 484 11.50 8.22 38.83
C TYR A 484 12.64 7.29 38.39
N CYS A 485 12.25 6.12 37.89
CA CYS A 485 13.18 5.19 37.27
C CYS A 485 12.51 4.59 36.02
N THR A 486 13.26 4.52 34.93
CA THR A 486 12.73 3.98 33.67
C THR A 486 13.42 2.64 33.35
N TYR A 487 12.63 1.69 32.92
CA TYR A 487 13.05 0.34 32.57
C TYR A 487 12.72 0.04 31.12
N ALA A 488 13.66 -0.55 30.39
CA ALA A 488 13.37 -1.22 29.13
C ALA A 488 13.12 -2.71 29.44
N VAL A 489 11.88 -3.13 29.37
CA VAL A 489 11.43 -4.49 29.70
C VAL A 489 11.39 -5.29 28.41
N THR A 490 12.18 -6.35 28.30
CA THR A 490 12.20 -7.22 27.14
C THR A 490 10.91 -8.03 27.06
N THR A 491 10.09 -7.75 26.05
CA THR A 491 8.80 -8.45 25.83
C THR A 491 8.97 -9.58 24.81
N GLU A 492 9.84 -9.40 23.84
CA GLU A 492 10.20 -10.36 22.79
C GLU A 492 11.66 -10.09 22.38
N PRO A 493 12.31 -10.99 21.65
CA PRO A 493 13.64 -10.71 21.10
C PRO A 493 13.65 -9.38 20.33
N GLU A 494 14.56 -8.46 20.73
CA GLU A 494 14.74 -7.13 20.12
C GLU A 494 13.58 -6.13 20.35
N ILE A 495 12.54 -6.51 21.08
CA ILE A 495 11.40 -5.63 21.42
C ILE A 495 11.35 -5.36 22.91
N VAL A 496 11.31 -4.08 23.26
CA VAL A 496 11.14 -3.64 24.65
C VAL A 496 9.87 -2.80 24.82
N ALA A 497 9.24 -2.95 25.99
CA ALA A 497 8.29 -1.96 26.52
C ALA A 497 9.06 -1.01 27.45
N VAL A 498 8.82 0.29 27.31
CA VAL A 498 9.47 1.28 28.19
C VAL A 498 8.55 1.60 29.35
N VAL A 499 9.00 1.27 30.55
CA VAL A 499 8.18 1.40 31.78
C VAL A 499 8.84 2.40 32.71
N THR A 500 8.12 3.47 33.05
CA THR A 500 8.56 4.49 34.00
C THR A 500 7.80 4.31 35.31
N ARG A 501 8.54 4.10 36.38
CA ARG A 501 8.02 4.09 37.76
C ARG A 501 8.21 5.45 38.40
N LEU A 502 7.15 5.97 39.00
CA LEU A 502 7.21 7.16 39.88
C LEU A 502 7.35 6.73 41.34
N PHE A 503 8.07 7.51 42.12
CA PHE A 503 8.28 7.25 43.56
C PHE A 503 8.74 8.51 44.31
N ASP A 504 8.71 8.45 45.64
CA ASP A 504 9.16 9.53 46.50
C ASP A 504 10.57 9.33 47.08
N ASP A 505 11.09 8.12 47.05
CA ASP A 505 12.43 7.76 47.55
C ASP A 505 13.46 7.67 46.45
N LYS A 506 14.77 7.73 46.78
CA LYS A 506 15.83 7.51 45.81
C LYS A 506 15.96 6.03 45.51
N LEU A 507 15.70 5.67 44.24
CA LEU A 507 15.99 4.33 43.71
C LEU A 507 17.24 4.37 42.86
N MET A 508 18.16 3.45 43.13
CA MET A 508 19.46 3.39 42.46
C MET A 508 19.59 2.20 41.52
N SER A 509 18.77 1.18 41.67
CA SER A 509 18.84 -0.05 40.89
C SER A 509 17.42 -0.63 40.63
N ARG A 510 17.12 -1.76 41.24
CA ARG A 510 15.84 -2.46 41.02
C ARG A 510 14.65 -1.79 41.75
N PRO A 511 13.40 -1.99 41.26
CA PRO A 511 12.23 -1.55 41.99
C PRO A 511 12.16 -2.17 43.39
N PRO A 512 11.70 -1.42 44.42
CA PRO A 512 11.46 -1.99 45.73
C PRO A 512 10.45 -3.14 45.65
N ARG A 513 10.68 -4.19 46.44
CA ARG A 513 9.74 -5.29 46.60
C ARG A 513 8.75 -4.97 47.71
N GLY A 514 7.53 -5.54 47.62
CA GLY A 514 6.59 -5.53 48.73
C GLY A 514 5.42 -4.53 48.58
N ALA A 515 5.27 -3.86 47.46
CA ALA A 515 4.02 -3.13 47.19
C ALA A 515 2.87 -4.14 47.09
N LYS A 516 1.80 -3.91 47.89
CA LYS A 516 0.61 -4.76 47.87
C LYS A 516 -0.24 -4.57 46.62
N ARG A 517 -0.16 -3.36 46.05
CA ARG A 517 -0.92 -2.94 44.86
C ARG A 517 0.02 -2.26 43.86
N ALA A 518 -0.30 -2.34 42.59
CA ALA A 518 0.34 -1.59 41.53
C ALA A 518 -0.72 -0.99 40.61
N VAL A 519 -0.50 0.23 40.18
CA VAL A 519 -1.23 0.87 39.10
C VAL A 519 -0.33 0.85 37.87
N LEU A 520 -0.81 0.27 36.77
CA LEU A 520 -0.15 0.31 35.47
C LEU A 520 -0.95 1.20 34.54
N TYR A 521 -0.41 2.35 34.23
CA TYR A 521 -0.93 3.27 33.22
C TYR A 521 -0.32 2.92 31.86
N VAL A 522 -1.12 2.49 30.92
CA VAL A 522 -0.68 2.25 29.55
C VAL A 522 -0.93 3.51 28.75
N SER A 523 0.15 4.16 28.30
CA SER A 523 0.06 5.44 27.60
C SER A 523 -0.64 5.33 26.24
N HIS A 524 -1.29 6.40 25.86
CA HIS A 524 -1.99 6.52 24.57
C HIS A 524 -1.03 6.93 23.45
N HIS A 525 -0.14 7.90 23.75
CA HIS A 525 0.81 8.48 22.82
C HIS A 525 2.25 8.43 23.31
N SER A 526 2.49 8.77 24.57
CA SER A 526 3.80 8.81 25.19
C SER A 526 3.68 8.89 26.71
N ALA A 527 4.20 7.90 27.41
CA ALA A 527 4.28 7.91 28.87
C ALA A 527 5.02 9.15 29.38
N ASP A 528 6.08 9.57 28.70
CA ASP A 528 6.84 10.77 29.08
C ASP A 528 6.01 12.06 29.00
N VAL A 529 5.22 12.24 27.94
CA VAL A 529 4.35 13.41 27.79
C VAL A 529 3.19 13.36 28.78
N GLU A 530 2.51 12.21 28.84
CA GLU A 530 1.31 12.03 29.67
C GLU A 530 1.63 12.11 31.16
N LEU A 531 2.80 11.61 31.61
CA LEU A 531 3.27 11.79 32.99
C LEU A 531 3.50 13.27 33.39
N ARG A 532 3.67 14.16 32.42
CA ARG A 532 3.84 15.61 32.64
C ARG A 532 2.55 16.40 32.52
N GLU A 533 1.63 15.94 31.66
CA GLU A 533 0.54 16.79 31.16
C GLU A 533 -0.86 16.20 31.42
N GLU A 534 -0.98 14.88 31.70
CA GLU A 534 -2.29 14.24 31.88
C GLU A 534 -2.81 14.41 33.31
N PRO A 535 -3.90 15.15 33.51
CA PRO A 535 -4.46 15.41 34.84
C PRO A 535 -4.86 14.15 35.60
N LEU A 536 -5.36 13.12 34.89
CA LEU A 536 -5.75 11.83 35.49
C LEU A 536 -4.58 11.18 36.26
N ILE A 537 -3.35 11.34 35.79
CA ILE A 537 -2.18 10.77 36.46
C ILE A 537 -1.95 11.46 37.80
N ALA A 538 -2.10 12.81 37.87
CA ALA A 538 -1.98 13.54 39.11
C ALA A 538 -3.07 13.14 40.11
N GLU A 539 -4.30 12.94 39.65
CA GLU A 539 -5.41 12.45 40.49
C GLU A 539 -5.15 11.01 40.99
N LEU A 540 -4.69 10.10 40.12
CA LEU A 540 -4.35 8.72 40.50
C LEU A 540 -3.25 8.68 41.57
N LEU A 541 -2.21 9.49 41.44
CA LEU A 541 -1.12 9.56 42.42
C LEU A 541 -1.60 10.07 43.78
N GLN A 542 -2.62 10.91 43.82
CA GLN A 542 -3.23 11.42 45.08
C GLN A 542 -4.14 10.38 45.74
N VAL A 543 -4.87 9.59 44.97
CA VAL A 543 -5.83 8.60 45.49
C VAL A 543 -5.16 7.27 45.83
N GLU A 544 -4.22 6.84 45.01
CA GLU A 544 -3.57 5.52 45.10
C GLU A 544 -2.21 5.58 45.83
N THR A 545 -2.18 6.22 47.01
CA THR A 545 -0.95 6.49 47.78
C THR A 545 -0.18 5.25 48.19
N ASP A 546 -0.85 4.09 48.38
CA ASP A 546 -0.25 2.82 48.82
C ASP A 546 0.12 1.92 47.62
N ALA A 547 -0.11 2.38 46.40
CA ALA A 547 0.19 1.62 45.19
C ALA A 547 1.50 2.05 44.55
N ALA A 548 2.24 1.10 43.99
CA ALA A 548 3.37 1.40 43.12
C ALA A 548 2.83 1.85 41.76
N PHE A 549 3.14 3.07 41.33
CA PHE A 549 2.68 3.63 40.07
C PHE A 549 3.70 3.40 38.95
N TYR A 550 3.23 2.84 37.83
CA TYR A 550 3.98 2.61 36.61
C TYR A 550 3.25 3.19 35.42
N ALA A 551 3.98 3.86 34.51
CA ALA A 551 3.50 4.22 33.17
C ALA A 551 4.28 3.45 32.11
N CYS A 552 3.60 2.99 31.08
CA CYS A 552 4.18 2.09 30.09
C CYS A 552 3.93 2.60 28.66
N ASP A 553 5.02 2.74 27.90
CA ASP A 553 4.99 2.80 26.45
C ASP A 553 5.11 1.39 25.90
N VAL A 554 4.08 0.95 25.17
CA VAL A 554 4.16 -0.30 24.39
C VAL A 554 4.88 -0.03 23.07
N ARG A 555 5.21 -1.11 22.33
CA ARG A 555 5.89 -1.00 21.03
C ARG A 555 5.20 -0.03 20.08
N GLY A 556 5.97 0.80 19.39
CA GLY A 556 5.49 1.73 18.37
C GLY A 556 4.91 3.04 18.88
N ILE A 557 4.85 3.27 20.18
CA ILE A 557 4.44 4.54 20.78
C ILE A 557 5.48 5.08 21.77
N GLY A 558 5.34 6.35 22.16
CA GLY A 558 6.21 6.99 23.13
C GLY A 558 7.67 6.89 22.74
N GLU A 559 8.48 6.28 23.60
CA GLU A 559 9.92 6.16 23.42
C GLU A 559 10.36 5.18 22.32
N SER A 560 9.44 4.40 21.77
CA SER A 560 9.64 3.53 20.61
C SER A 560 8.84 3.94 19.39
N ARG A 561 8.32 5.16 19.38
CA ARG A 561 7.61 5.71 18.23
C ARG A 561 8.59 5.85 17.06
N PRO A 562 8.26 5.29 15.87
CA PRO A 562 9.09 5.46 14.69
C PRO A 562 9.38 6.93 14.40
N SER A 563 10.63 7.25 14.12
CA SER A 563 10.99 8.59 13.68
C SER A 563 10.40 8.82 12.29
N ASN A 564 9.70 9.94 12.10
CA ASN A 564 9.17 10.33 10.79
C ASN A 564 10.27 10.94 9.86
N LEU A 565 11.51 10.48 10.00
CA LEU A 565 12.59 10.90 9.11
C LEU A 565 12.31 10.32 7.73
N GLY A 566 11.85 11.14 6.81
CA GLY A 566 11.59 10.78 5.41
C GLY A 566 10.12 10.65 5.02
N VAL A 567 9.17 10.80 5.94
CA VAL A 567 7.76 10.99 5.58
C VAL A 567 7.49 12.48 5.53
N ALA A 568 7.68 13.05 4.36
CA ALA A 568 7.27 14.42 4.06
C ALA A 568 5.77 14.44 3.68
#